data_940143781796766dcca3b57b8c26af35
#
_entry.id   940143781796766dcca3b57b8c26af35
#
_cell.length_a   1.000
_cell.length_b   1.000
_cell.length_c   1.000
_cell.angle_alpha   90.00
_cell.angle_beta   90.00
_cell.angle_gamma   90.00
#
_symmetry.space_group_name_H-M   'P 1'
#
loop_
_entity.id
_entity.type
_entity.pdbx_description
1 polymer ?
#
loop_
_entity_poly.entity_id
_entity_poly.type
_entity_poly.pdbx_seq_one_letter_code
_entity_poly.pdbx_strand_id
1 'polypeptide(L)'
;MSTPARDGIWLLDDDASMLKALGRLLKSAGFAVEKFSHPADFLSELEHRECRVAVLDVWMPDMSGLEVQSCLRRDSPETRIIFISGRDDPPVRQTALDGGAFGFLAKPFDDEVFVQLVHKAVAG
;
A
#
# COMPACT_ATOMS: atom_id res chain seq x y z
N MET A 1 -12.36 10.64 20.51
CA MET A 1 -12.30 9.24 20.17
C MET A 1 -11.77 9.06 18.78
N SER A 2 -10.67 8.36 18.64
CA SER A 2 -10.08 8.15 17.32
C SER A 2 -10.87 7.10 16.55
N THR A 3 -11.02 7.29 15.26
CA THR A 3 -11.59 6.29 14.40
C THR A 3 -10.47 5.36 13.94
N PRO A 4 -10.64 4.04 14.06
CA PRO A 4 -9.62 3.10 13.59
C PRO A 4 -9.23 3.30 12.12
N ALA A 5 -10.15 3.85 11.33
CA ALA A 5 -9.90 4.07 9.90
C ALA A 5 -8.75 5.04 9.62
N ARG A 6 -8.49 5.99 10.55
CA ARG A 6 -7.40 6.95 10.35
C ARG A 6 -6.03 6.33 10.42
N ASP A 7 -5.90 5.28 11.21
CA ASP A 7 -4.63 4.57 11.38
C ASP A 7 -4.62 3.25 10.62
N GLY A 8 -5.63 3.04 9.79
CA GLY A 8 -5.76 1.83 9.00
C GLY A 8 -4.77 1.81 7.85
N ILE A 9 -4.26 0.62 7.59
CA ILE A 9 -3.39 0.37 6.45
C ILE A 9 -4.24 -0.28 5.38
N TRP A 10 -4.23 0.28 4.18
CA TRP A 10 -4.96 -0.27 3.05
C TRP A 10 -4.00 -1.07 2.18
N LEU A 11 -4.32 -2.34 1.99
CA LEU A 11 -3.51 -3.26 1.17
C LEU A 11 -4.22 -3.50 -0.15
N LEU A 12 -3.49 -3.36 -1.24
CA LEU A 12 -4.02 -3.66 -2.57
C LEU A 12 -3.07 -4.62 -3.28
N ASP A 13 -3.52 -5.83 -3.51
CA ASP A 13 -2.76 -6.88 -4.19
C ASP A 13 -3.76 -7.87 -4.77
N ASP A 14 -3.57 -8.31 -6.00
CA ASP A 14 -4.44 -9.30 -6.62
C ASP A 14 -4.18 -10.71 -6.11
N ASP A 15 -3.08 -10.92 -5.39
CA ASP A 15 -2.74 -12.21 -4.79
C ASP A 15 -3.39 -12.34 -3.41
N ALA A 16 -4.43 -13.18 -3.31
CA ALA A 16 -5.16 -13.38 -2.07
C ALA A 16 -4.28 -13.90 -0.94
N SER A 17 -3.30 -14.74 -1.26
CA SER A 17 -2.37 -15.28 -0.26
C SER A 17 -1.51 -14.18 0.34
N MET A 18 -1.06 -13.26 -0.49
CA MET A 18 -0.26 -12.12 -0.04
C MET A 18 -1.08 -11.19 0.84
N LEU A 19 -2.33 -10.90 0.44
CA LEU A 19 -3.23 -10.08 1.24
C LEU A 19 -3.43 -10.68 2.63
N LYS A 20 -3.64 -11.99 2.68
CA LYS A 20 -3.85 -12.68 3.94
C LYS A 20 -2.61 -12.61 4.82
N ALA A 21 -1.44 -12.87 4.25
CA ALA A 21 -0.18 -12.86 4.98
C ALA A 21 0.16 -11.48 5.52
N LEU A 22 0.07 -10.47 4.67
CA LEU A 22 0.37 -9.08 5.08
C LEU A 22 -0.67 -8.57 6.09
N GLY A 23 -1.93 -8.91 5.89
CA GLY A 23 -2.99 -8.53 6.82
C GLY A 23 -2.76 -9.09 8.21
N ARG A 24 -2.39 -10.36 8.32
CA ARG A 24 -2.08 -10.99 9.60
C ARG A 24 -0.88 -10.33 10.27
N LEU A 25 0.16 -10.07 9.49
CA LEU A 25 1.39 -9.47 9.98
C LEU A 25 1.11 -8.08 10.57
N LEU A 26 0.38 -7.26 9.84
CA LEU A 26 0.08 -5.90 10.30
C LEU A 26 -0.88 -5.89 11.49
N LYS A 27 -1.85 -6.79 11.52
CA LYS A 27 -2.75 -6.91 12.68
C LYS A 27 -1.97 -7.32 13.93
N SER A 28 -1.03 -8.24 13.79
CA SER A 28 -0.14 -8.64 14.89
C SER A 28 0.68 -7.47 15.40
N ALA A 29 0.99 -6.53 14.54
CA ALA A 29 1.76 -5.33 14.92
C ALA A 29 0.87 -4.21 15.47
N GLY A 30 -0.44 -4.44 15.57
CA GLY A 30 -1.37 -3.49 16.17
C GLY A 30 -2.10 -2.59 15.20
N PHE A 31 -1.98 -2.83 13.90
CA PHE A 31 -2.63 -1.98 12.90
C PHE A 31 -4.01 -2.51 12.52
N ALA A 32 -4.93 -1.60 12.25
CA ALA A 32 -6.16 -1.92 11.53
C ALA A 32 -5.82 -2.05 10.06
N VAL A 33 -6.45 -3.00 9.37
CA VAL A 33 -6.12 -3.33 7.98
C VAL A 33 -7.38 -3.43 7.14
N GLU A 34 -7.36 -2.80 5.97
CA GLU A 34 -8.37 -2.98 4.94
C GLU A 34 -7.70 -3.66 3.75
N LYS A 35 -8.32 -4.68 3.19
CA LYS A 35 -7.75 -5.46 2.10
C LYS A 35 -8.58 -5.30 0.84
N PHE A 36 -7.90 -5.08 -0.27
CA PHE A 36 -8.52 -4.94 -1.59
C PHE A 36 -7.77 -5.83 -2.58
N SER A 37 -8.50 -6.57 -3.37
CA SER A 37 -7.93 -7.41 -4.42
C SER A 37 -8.10 -6.78 -5.81
N HIS A 38 -8.88 -5.72 -5.92
CA HIS A 38 -9.12 -5.04 -7.19
C HIS A 38 -8.90 -3.53 -7.05
N PRO A 39 -8.15 -2.91 -7.97
CA PRO A 39 -7.92 -1.46 -7.92
C PRO A 39 -9.21 -0.64 -7.92
N ALA A 40 -10.22 -1.09 -8.66
CA ALA A 40 -11.51 -0.38 -8.72
C ALA A 40 -12.16 -0.24 -7.35
N ASP A 41 -12.13 -1.31 -6.55
CA ASP A 41 -12.71 -1.30 -5.21
C ASP A 41 -11.92 -0.38 -4.28
N PHE A 42 -10.61 -0.41 -4.39
CA PHE A 42 -9.72 0.47 -3.62
C PHE A 42 -10.03 1.94 -3.92
N LEU A 43 -10.08 2.29 -5.20
CA LEU A 43 -10.32 3.67 -5.61
C LEU A 43 -11.74 4.14 -5.26
N SER A 44 -12.72 3.23 -5.34
CA SER A 44 -14.09 3.54 -4.96
C SER A 44 -14.19 3.86 -3.48
N GLU A 45 -13.52 3.07 -2.63
CA GLU A 45 -13.54 3.29 -1.19
C GLU A 45 -12.84 4.59 -0.80
N LEU A 46 -11.84 4.98 -1.57
CA LEU A 46 -11.10 6.23 -1.35
C LEU A 46 -12.00 7.46 -1.45
N GLU A 47 -13.10 7.37 -2.19
CA GLU A 47 -14.08 8.47 -2.30
C GLU A 47 -14.86 8.67 -1.02
N HIS A 48 -14.89 7.69 -0.13
CA HIS A 48 -15.70 7.70 1.08
C HIS A 48 -14.89 7.79 2.37
N ARG A 49 -13.63 7.41 2.34
CA ARG A 49 -12.79 7.39 3.54
C ARG A 49 -11.38 7.82 3.22
N GLU A 50 -10.72 8.38 4.22
CA GLU A 50 -9.32 8.75 4.10
C GLU A 50 -8.44 7.50 4.23
N CYS A 51 -7.39 7.45 3.40
CA CYS A 51 -6.38 6.43 3.46
C CYS A 51 -5.06 7.08 3.86
N ARG A 52 -4.55 6.74 5.02
CA ARG A 52 -3.29 7.31 5.51
C ARG A 52 -2.09 6.63 4.88
N VAL A 53 -2.11 5.30 4.83
CA VAL A 53 -1.02 4.50 4.27
C VAL A 53 -1.61 3.44 3.35
N ALA A 54 -1.11 3.39 2.13
CA ALA A 54 -1.49 2.39 1.14
C ALA A 54 -0.28 1.53 0.80
N VAL A 55 -0.45 0.22 0.87
CA VAL A 55 0.55 -0.75 0.40
C VAL A 55 0.03 -1.31 -0.92
N LEU A 56 0.75 -1.06 -1.99
CA LEU A 56 0.31 -1.38 -3.34
C LEU A 56 1.24 -2.37 -4.00
N ASP A 57 0.67 -3.42 -4.59
CA ASP A 57 1.41 -4.26 -5.52
C ASP A 57 1.58 -3.50 -6.83
N VAL A 58 2.76 -3.59 -7.43
CA VAL A 58 3.02 -2.91 -8.70
C VAL A 58 2.32 -3.63 -9.85
N TRP A 59 2.42 -4.96 -9.88
CA TRP A 59 2.00 -5.75 -11.04
C TRP A 59 0.64 -6.40 -10.80
N MET A 60 -0.39 -5.79 -11.37
CA MET A 60 -1.77 -6.29 -11.30
C MET A 60 -2.37 -6.30 -12.70
N PRO A 61 -3.31 -7.24 -12.99
CA PRO A 61 -3.81 -7.40 -14.37
C PRO A 61 -4.55 -6.19 -14.93
N ASP A 62 -5.43 -5.57 -14.15
CA ASP A 62 -6.33 -4.54 -14.67
C ASP A 62 -5.74 -3.14 -14.65
N MET A 63 -4.95 -2.85 -13.63
CA MET A 63 -4.36 -1.53 -13.44
C MET A 63 -3.10 -1.70 -12.60
N SER A 64 -2.00 -1.13 -13.03
CA SER A 64 -0.76 -1.24 -12.26
C SER A 64 -0.81 -0.39 -11.00
N GLY A 65 0.02 -0.75 -10.02
CA GLY A 65 0.16 0.06 -8.81
C GLY A 65 0.63 1.48 -9.12
N LEU A 66 1.40 1.65 -10.20
CA LEU A 66 1.85 3.00 -10.62
C LEU A 66 0.68 3.85 -11.09
N GLU A 67 -0.30 3.25 -11.75
CA GLU A 67 -1.50 3.97 -12.16
C GLU A 67 -2.36 4.34 -10.94
N VAL A 68 -2.43 3.44 -9.95
CA VAL A 68 -3.11 3.74 -8.68
C VAL A 68 -2.42 4.89 -7.96
N GLN A 69 -1.09 4.90 -7.97
CA GLN A 69 -0.30 6.00 -7.40
C GLN A 69 -0.68 7.34 -8.04
N SER A 70 -0.83 7.37 -9.35
CA SER A 70 -1.22 8.60 -10.06
C SER A 70 -2.57 9.10 -9.58
N CYS A 71 -3.53 8.18 -9.38
CA CYS A 71 -4.84 8.54 -8.84
C CYS A 71 -4.73 9.09 -7.43
N LEU A 72 -3.90 8.47 -6.58
CA LEU A 72 -3.70 8.93 -5.21
C LEU A 72 -3.04 10.30 -5.16
N ARG A 73 -2.05 10.54 -6.04
CA ARG A 73 -1.39 11.86 -6.08
C ARG A 73 -2.37 12.96 -6.40
N ARG A 74 -3.36 12.68 -7.26
CA ARG A 74 -4.39 13.64 -7.63
C ARG A 74 -5.46 13.81 -6.56
N ASP A 75 -5.97 12.69 -6.02
CA ASP A 75 -7.17 12.69 -5.19
C ASP A 75 -6.90 12.61 -3.69
N SER A 76 -5.74 12.10 -3.29
CA SER A 76 -5.37 11.95 -1.88
C SER A 76 -3.85 12.10 -1.73
N PRO A 77 -3.32 13.30 -2.00
CA PRO A 77 -1.86 13.51 -2.05
C PRO A 77 -1.15 13.26 -0.72
N GLU A 78 -1.89 13.23 0.37
CA GLU A 78 -1.30 12.98 1.69
C GLU A 78 -1.12 11.51 2.02
N THR A 79 -1.75 10.61 1.24
CA THR A 79 -1.57 9.17 1.43
C THR A 79 -0.12 8.79 1.19
N ARG A 80 0.47 8.09 2.14
CA ARG A 80 1.82 7.55 1.97
C ARG A 80 1.73 6.19 1.32
N ILE A 81 2.52 6.01 0.28
CA ILE A 81 2.45 4.80 -0.55
C ILE A 81 3.71 3.98 -0.35
N ILE A 82 3.52 2.70 -0.01
CA ILE A 82 4.58 1.71 0.04
C ILE A 82 4.29 0.72 -1.08
N PHE A 83 5.22 0.57 -2.00
CA PHE A 83 5.08 -0.44 -3.04
C PHE A 83 5.71 -1.75 -2.63
N ILE A 84 5.08 -2.84 -3.04
CA ILE A 84 5.66 -4.17 -2.98
C ILE A 84 5.66 -4.74 -4.40
N SER A 85 6.69 -5.49 -4.75
CA SER A 85 6.82 -6.00 -6.10
C SER A 85 7.50 -7.35 -6.11
N GLY A 86 6.95 -8.29 -6.89
CA GLY A 86 7.58 -9.58 -7.13
C GLY A 86 8.72 -9.53 -8.13
N ARG A 87 8.95 -8.37 -8.74
CA ARG A 87 10.04 -8.17 -9.70
C ARG A 87 10.94 -7.05 -9.22
N ASP A 88 12.23 -7.25 -9.33
CA ASP A 88 13.20 -6.20 -9.11
C ASP A 88 13.45 -5.50 -10.44
N ASP A 89 12.74 -4.41 -10.67
CA ASP A 89 12.78 -3.65 -11.90
C ASP A 89 13.22 -2.21 -11.56
N PRO A 90 14.51 -1.88 -11.73
CA PRO A 90 15.00 -0.56 -11.35
C PRO A 90 14.28 0.62 -12.00
N PRO A 91 13.95 0.60 -13.30
CA PRO A 91 13.17 1.70 -13.88
C PRO A 91 11.80 1.89 -13.22
N VAL A 92 11.12 0.80 -12.89
CA VAL A 92 9.81 0.86 -12.22
C VAL A 92 9.98 1.41 -10.81
N ARG A 93 10.99 0.96 -10.09
CA ARG A 93 11.29 1.47 -8.75
C ARG A 93 11.54 2.97 -8.80
N GLN A 94 12.33 3.41 -9.75
CA GLN A 94 12.64 4.84 -9.88
C GLN A 94 11.39 5.65 -10.20
N THR A 95 10.54 5.15 -11.09
CA THR A 95 9.27 5.81 -11.42
C THR A 95 8.39 5.94 -10.18
N ALA A 96 8.31 4.88 -9.36
CA ALA A 96 7.53 4.90 -8.14
C ALA A 96 8.06 5.94 -7.15
N LEU A 97 9.38 5.98 -6.96
CA LEU A 97 10.00 6.94 -6.04
C LEU A 97 9.87 8.36 -6.55
N ASP A 98 10.03 8.58 -7.84
CA ASP A 98 9.87 9.91 -8.45
C ASP A 98 8.42 10.39 -8.31
N GLY A 99 7.48 9.47 -8.30
CA GLY A 99 6.06 9.76 -8.08
C GLY A 99 5.69 9.97 -6.61
N GLY A 100 6.68 9.97 -5.72
CA GLY A 100 6.47 10.28 -4.32
C GLY A 100 6.22 9.09 -3.41
N ALA A 101 6.58 7.87 -3.83
CA ALA A 101 6.43 6.70 -2.97
C ALA A 101 7.27 6.86 -1.71
N PHE A 102 6.68 6.49 -0.57
CA PHE A 102 7.37 6.51 0.71
C PHE A 102 8.41 5.40 0.80
N GLY A 103 8.12 4.25 0.19
CA GLY A 103 9.04 3.13 0.17
C GLY A 103 8.72 2.14 -0.94
N PHE A 104 9.68 1.25 -1.21
CA PHE A 104 9.55 0.23 -2.23
C PHE A 104 10.29 -1.02 -1.76
N LEU A 105 9.58 -2.14 -1.68
CA LEU A 105 10.16 -3.42 -1.26
C LEU A 105 9.97 -4.47 -2.34
N ALA A 106 11.06 -5.15 -2.69
CA ALA A 106 11.00 -6.29 -3.61
C ALA A 106 10.74 -7.57 -2.82
N LYS A 107 9.87 -8.45 -3.33
CA LYS A 107 9.61 -9.76 -2.72
C LYS A 107 10.75 -10.73 -3.10
N PRO A 108 11.18 -11.61 -2.22
CA PRO A 108 10.76 -11.71 -0.81
C PRO A 108 11.44 -10.64 0.04
N PHE A 109 10.72 -10.13 1.01
CA PHE A 109 11.29 -9.16 1.95
C PHE A 109 11.12 -9.64 3.38
N ASP A 110 11.90 -9.07 4.28
CA ASP A 110 11.85 -9.38 5.70
C ASP A 110 10.59 -8.78 6.32
N ASP A 111 9.84 -9.59 7.07
CA ASP A 111 8.60 -9.14 7.71
C ASP A 111 8.84 -7.95 8.62
N GLU A 112 9.93 -7.95 9.36
CA GLU A 112 10.24 -6.89 10.30
C GLU A 112 10.57 -5.58 9.58
N VAL A 113 11.29 -5.67 8.46
CA VAL A 113 11.60 -4.51 7.64
C VAL A 113 10.30 -3.88 7.12
N PHE A 114 9.39 -4.72 6.66
CA PHE A 114 8.09 -4.25 6.18
C PHE A 114 7.30 -3.54 7.28
N VAL A 115 7.18 -4.18 8.44
CA VAL A 115 6.43 -3.62 9.57
C VAL A 115 7.03 -2.28 10.01
N GLN A 116 8.35 -2.20 10.07
CA GLN A 116 9.03 -0.96 10.45
C GLN A 116 8.79 0.16 9.45
N LEU A 117 8.78 -0.18 8.17
CA LEU A 117 8.49 0.81 7.13
C LEU A 117 7.07 1.36 7.27
N VAL A 118 6.11 0.47 7.59
CA VAL A 118 4.72 0.89 7.82
C VAL A 118 4.64 1.79 9.05
N HIS A 119 5.34 1.45 10.13
CA HIS A 119 5.40 2.32 11.33
C HIS A 119 5.89 3.71 10.97
N LYS A 120 6.94 3.81 10.18
CA LYS A 120 7.50 5.10 9.76
C LYS A 120 6.51 5.87 8.91
N ALA A 121 5.80 5.19 8.03
CA ALA A 121 4.81 5.84 7.16
C ALA A 121 3.64 6.40 7.98
N VAL A 122 3.21 5.67 9.00
CA VAL A 122 2.12 6.12 9.89
C VAL A 122 2.58 7.30 10.74
N ALA A 123 3.79 7.25 11.25
CA ALA A 123 4.33 8.28 12.15
C ALA A 123 4.63 9.60 11.43
N GLY A 124 5.03 9.49 10.18
CA GLY A 124 5.40 10.64 9.41
C GLY A 124 4.22 11.46 9.00
#